data_45fe30fe1447157dd3583b6e701197d4
#
_entry.id   45fe30fe1447157dd3583b6e701197d4
#
_cell.length_a   1.000
_cell.length_b   1.000
_cell.length_c   1.000
_cell.angle_alpha   90.00
_cell.angle_beta   90.00
_cell.angle_gamma   90.00
#
_symmetry.space_group_name_H-M   'P 1'
#
loop_
_entity.id
_entity.type
_entity.pdbx_description
1 polymer ?
#
loop_
_entity_poly.entity_id
_entity_poly.type
_entity_poly.pdbx_seq_one_letter_code
_entity_poly.pdbx_strand_id
1 'polypeptide(L)'
;MSILDSFTTQFGLVKKIDAFGFLDYLKKNPSEQKKHGKVLLVTADTPLKASRGEGKTTTTIALVDALRERGVDAAAVLRQPSMGITAAGSKGGASGGGKSSLSHPELIDWGLCGEMAAIECAQNLLVSFAEKAIDEGILDTILVPRVSEVPSRSLRSIAVDFGKSTVAERVVLTPTCELMQIVVLSRSMEEIANRVAAMIAGTKDGNPVKFGDFVDLWRITNILADAVKPAKTETINGSPIYVHCGPFANVSLGIPSLVSVEMACALHDVVVVEAGYGTDAGAQKWLDIAVREFGAAMPSAAVVVTRATTWRDDETLAWRYPFHVSRLESLNIPTFPLINLWEGEDGQVPDLLEQAKTLGFRKPIVGNLFRDGGDGLADQLDDFVSVITADTETKVPQSRRGKSLRERINLLCAEAYGVPESRVIEKDGFDASLTAAQDLCNKAGVDFDSLALVAVKSPATMTDDDHAPEDSRTVTLKKVEVHAGAGVVQVNLTSSLTTPMPKIV
;
A
#
# COMPACT_ATOMS: atom_id res chain seq x y z
N MET A 1 -18.48 6.01 -28.57
CA MET A 1 -17.21 5.49 -28.03
C MET A 1 -16.75 6.53 -26.98
N SER A 2 -16.57 6.12 -25.75
CA SER A 2 -16.09 7.06 -24.72
C SER A 2 -14.60 7.36 -24.96
N ILE A 3 -14.11 8.52 -24.47
CA ILE A 3 -12.67 8.85 -24.55
C ILE A 3 -11.83 7.72 -23.96
N LEU A 4 -12.27 7.13 -22.86
CA LEU A 4 -11.58 6.01 -22.20
C LEU A 4 -11.40 4.78 -23.12
N ASP A 5 -12.33 4.54 -24.03
CA ASP A 5 -12.22 3.39 -24.95
C ASP A 5 -10.98 3.47 -25.84
N SER A 6 -10.53 4.69 -26.18
CA SER A 6 -9.31 4.91 -26.97
C SER A 6 -8.03 4.54 -26.22
N PHE A 7 -8.06 4.50 -24.90
CA PHE A 7 -6.94 4.15 -24.02
C PHE A 7 -7.07 2.75 -23.43
N THR A 8 -8.10 1.99 -23.82
CA THR A 8 -8.39 0.64 -23.30
C THR A 8 -7.96 -0.42 -24.29
N THR A 9 -7.18 -1.40 -23.82
CA THR A 9 -6.75 -2.55 -24.61
C THR A 9 -7.23 -3.85 -23.95
N GLN A 10 -7.57 -4.84 -24.78
CA GLN A 10 -7.87 -6.19 -24.29
C GLN A 10 -6.55 -6.91 -23.97
N PHE A 11 -6.47 -7.51 -22.79
CA PHE A 11 -5.35 -8.31 -22.33
C PHE A 11 -5.88 -9.63 -21.77
N GLY A 12 -5.87 -10.66 -22.59
CA GLY A 12 -6.53 -11.93 -22.25
C GLY A 12 -8.01 -11.72 -21.93
N LEU A 13 -8.43 -12.05 -20.72
CA LEU A 13 -9.80 -11.89 -20.23
C LEU A 13 -10.07 -10.56 -19.53
N VAL A 14 -9.04 -9.73 -19.29
CA VAL A 14 -9.20 -8.42 -18.65
C VAL A 14 -8.97 -7.28 -19.64
N LYS A 15 -9.52 -6.12 -19.32
CA LYS A 15 -9.21 -4.88 -20.03
C LYS A 15 -8.14 -4.13 -19.25
N LYS A 16 -7.15 -3.57 -19.94
CA LYS A 16 -6.13 -2.72 -19.36
C LYS A 16 -6.25 -1.31 -19.90
N ILE A 17 -6.00 -0.33 -19.03
CA ILE A 17 -6.14 1.08 -19.38
C ILE A 17 -4.75 1.71 -19.38
N ASP A 18 -4.39 2.36 -20.49
CA ASP A 18 -3.23 3.24 -20.55
C ASP A 18 -3.53 4.54 -19.76
N ALA A 19 -3.40 4.43 -18.42
CA ALA A 19 -3.69 5.53 -17.53
C ALA A 19 -2.70 6.70 -17.71
N PHE A 20 -1.45 6.42 -18.07
CA PHE A 20 -0.46 7.47 -18.36
C PHE A 20 -0.88 8.29 -19.58
N GLY A 21 -1.19 7.62 -20.69
CA GLY A 21 -1.66 8.27 -21.91
C GLY A 21 -2.97 9.02 -21.71
N PHE A 22 -3.93 8.42 -20.98
CA PHE A 22 -5.21 9.04 -20.68
C PHE A 22 -5.06 10.32 -19.85
N LEU A 23 -4.27 10.32 -18.79
CA LEU A 23 -4.06 11.49 -17.95
C LEU A 23 -3.25 12.59 -18.68
N ASP A 24 -2.27 12.19 -19.50
CA ASP A 24 -1.55 13.15 -20.37
C ASP A 24 -2.47 13.79 -21.40
N TYR A 25 -3.39 13.02 -21.98
CA TYR A 25 -4.42 13.53 -22.86
C TYR A 25 -5.29 14.58 -22.15
N LEU A 26 -5.78 14.29 -20.95
CA LEU A 26 -6.60 15.23 -20.17
C LEU A 26 -5.84 16.51 -19.80
N LYS A 27 -4.55 16.40 -19.45
CA LYS A 27 -3.71 17.59 -19.22
C LYS A 27 -3.61 18.50 -20.44
N LYS A 28 -3.54 17.91 -21.64
CA LYS A 28 -3.51 18.64 -22.92
C LYS A 28 -4.88 19.15 -23.35
N ASN A 29 -5.96 18.53 -22.87
CA ASN A 29 -7.35 18.85 -23.20
C ASN A 29 -8.20 19.04 -21.93
N PRO A 30 -7.97 20.09 -21.11
CA PRO A 30 -8.63 20.22 -19.80
C PRO A 30 -10.16 20.28 -19.85
N SER A 31 -10.73 20.78 -20.97
CA SER A 31 -12.20 20.84 -21.19
C SER A 31 -12.85 19.44 -21.27
N GLU A 32 -12.08 18.39 -21.53
CA GLU A 32 -12.57 17.01 -21.60
C GLU A 32 -12.61 16.35 -20.21
N GLN A 33 -11.93 16.91 -19.23
CA GLN A 33 -11.99 16.42 -17.86
C GLN A 33 -13.28 16.92 -17.19
N LYS A 34 -14.27 16.02 -17.10
CA LYS A 34 -15.60 16.33 -16.57
C LYS A 34 -15.77 15.98 -15.09
N LYS A 35 -14.86 15.21 -14.53
CA LYS A 35 -14.91 14.70 -13.15
C LYS A 35 -13.67 15.09 -12.37
N HIS A 36 -13.86 15.38 -11.09
CA HIS A 36 -12.82 15.62 -10.10
C HIS A 36 -13.18 14.81 -8.85
N GLY A 37 -13.12 13.48 -9.00
CA GLY A 37 -13.63 12.54 -8.02
C GLY A 37 -13.03 12.70 -6.65
N LYS A 38 -13.86 12.51 -5.63
CA LYS A 38 -13.49 12.54 -4.22
C LYS A 38 -13.01 11.17 -3.78
N VAL A 39 -11.92 11.12 -3.01
CA VAL A 39 -11.37 9.87 -2.48
C VAL A 39 -12.07 9.52 -1.18
N LEU A 40 -12.69 8.34 -1.14
CA LEU A 40 -13.14 7.67 0.08
C LEU A 40 -12.10 6.62 0.46
N LEU A 41 -11.37 6.84 1.55
CA LEU A 41 -10.32 5.92 1.99
C LEU A 41 -10.88 4.81 2.87
N VAL A 42 -10.72 3.54 2.46
CA VAL A 42 -11.03 2.38 3.28
C VAL A 42 -9.76 1.83 3.91
N THR A 43 -9.73 1.83 5.22
CA THR A 43 -8.63 1.31 6.05
C THR A 43 -9.20 0.46 7.19
N ALA A 44 -8.38 0.03 8.14
CA ALA A 44 -8.84 -0.73 9.30
C ALA A 44 -8.12 -0.28 10.59
N ASP A 45 -8.53 -0.88 11.70
CA ASP A 45 -7.73 -0.92 12.91
C ASP A 45 -6.53 -1.87 12.74
N THR A 46 -5.67 -1.93 13.76
CA THR A 46 -4.57 -2.90 13.78
C THR A 46 -5.15 -4.31 13.99
N PRO A 47 -4.88 -5.28 13.08
CA PRO A 47 -5.48 -6.60 13.18
C PRO A 47 -4.93 -7.39 14.37
N LEU A 48 -5.76 -8.22 14.98
CA LEU A 48 -5.30 -9.25 15.93
C LEU A 48 -4.39 -10.26 15.23
N LYS A 49 -3.38 -10.77 15.93
CA LYS A 49 -2.46 -11.81 15.41
C LYS A 49 -3.18 -13.05 14.86
N ALA A 50 -4.33 -13.39 15.40
CA ALA A 50 -5.16 -14.52 14.99
C ALA A 50 -6.20 -14.16 13.91
N SER A 51 -6.31 -12.90 13.52
CA SER A 51 -7.31 -12.43 12.56
C SER A 51 -6.98 -12.86 11.13
N ARG A 52 -7.97 -13.38 10.41
CA ARG A 52 -7.88 -13.70 8.96
C ARG A 52 -8.14 -12.49 8.05
N GLY A 53 -8.15 -11.27 8.59
CA GLY A 53 -8.46 -10.03 7.88
C GLY A 53 -9.76 -9.38 8.37
N GLU A 54 -9.83 -8.06 8.34
CA GLU A 54 -10.95 -7.26 8.85
C GLU A 54 -12.08 -7.12 7.82
N GLY A 55 -11.84 -7.51 6.55
CA GLY A 55 -12.81 -7.42 5.47
C GLY A 55 -12.76 -6.10 4.69
N LYS A 56 -11.61 -5.42 4.63
CA LYS A 56 -11.45 -4.16 3.88
C LYS A 56 -11.88 -4.27 2.42
N THR A 57 -11.42 -5.29 1.70
CA THR A 57 -11.76 -5.48 0.28
C THR A 57 -13.26 -5.73 0.11
N THR A 58 -13.85 -6.60 0.95
CA THR A 58 -15.30 -6.84 0.99
C THR A 58 -16.06 -5.54 1.26
N THR A 59 -15.59 -4.73 2.22
CA THR A 59 -16.17 -3.41 2.52
C THR A 59 -16.04 -2.44 1.33
N THR A 60 -14.89 -2.40 0.68
CA THR A 60 -14.66 -1.52 -0.48
C THR A 60 -15.61 -1.86 -1.62
N ILE A 61 -15.83 -3.15 -1.89
CA ILE A 61 -16.75 -3.63 -2.92
C ILE A 61 -18.21 -3.34 -2.53
N ALA A 62 -18.60 -3.65 -1.28
CA ALA A 62 -19.95 -3.34 -0.79
C ALA A 62 -20.27 -1.85 -0.86
N LEU A 63 -19.33 -0.99 -0.49
CA LEU A 63 -19.50 0.46 -0.53
C LEU A 63 -19.69 0.98 -1.95
N VAL A 64 -18.90 0.53 -2.92
CA VAL A 64 -19.05 1.01 -4.30
C VAL A 64 -20.40 0.58 -4.88
N ASP A 65 -20.84 -0.65 -4.62
CA ASP A 65 -22.17 -1.13 -5.06
C ASP A 65 -23.29 -0.30 -4.42
N ALA A 66 -23.25 -0.14 -3.10
CA ALA A 66 -24.27 0.62 -2.35
C ALA A 66 -24.31 2.11 -2.75
N LEU A 67 -23.19 2.74 -3.06
CA LEU A 67 -23.14 4.11 -3.56
C LEU A 67 -23.80 4.21 -4.94
N ARG A 68 -23.52 3.28 -5.85
CA ARG A 68 -24.10 3.26 -7.17
C ARG A 68 -25.61 2.99 -7.17
N GLU A 69 -26.09 2.13 -6.30
CA GLU A 69 -27.55 1.93 -6.10
C GLU A 69 -28.26 3.22 -5.68
N ARG A 70 -27.56 4.13 -5.00
CA ARG A 70 -28.05 5.47 -4.65
C ARG A 70 -27.82 6.54 -5.73
N GLY A 71 -27.40 6.14 -6.92
CA GLY A 71 -27.20 7.04 -8.05
C GLY A 71 -25.90 7.84 -7.99
N VAL A 72 -24.98 7.53 -7.06
CA VAL A 72 -23.63 8.13 -7.03
C VAL A 72 -22.77 7.46 -8.08
N ASP A 73 -22.13 8.23 -8.97
CA ASP A 73 -21.14 7.68 -9.91
C ASP A 73 -19.86 7.35 -9.16
N ALA A 74 -19.78 6.11 -8.67
CA ALA A 74 -18.68 5.61 -7.86
C ALA A 74 -17.92 4.48 -8.55
N ALA A 75 -16.61 4.38 -8.25
CA ALA A 75 -15.75 3.26 -8.61
C ALA A 75 -14.85 2.89 -7.44
N ALA A 76 -14.23 1.72 -7.47
CA ALA A 76 -13.19 1.38 -6.50
C ALA A 76 -11.83 1.16 -7.15
N VAL A 77 -10.78 1.46 -6.39
CA VAL A 77 -9.39 1.14 -6.74
C VAL A 77 -8.84 0.18 -5.70
N LEU A 78 -8.52 -1.03 -6.14
CA LEU A 78 -8.01 -2.13 -5.33
C LEU A 78 -6.53 -2.37 -5.64
N ARG A 79 -5.85 -3.03 -4.70
CA ARG A 79 -4.48 -3.48 -4.89
C ARG A 79 -4.47 -4.90 -5.44
N GLN A 80 -3.56 -5.19 -6.36
CA GLN A 80 -3.29 -6.55 -6.82
C GLN A 80 -2.74 -7.40 -5.66
N PRO A 81 -3.34 -8.53 -5.27
CA PRO A 81 -2.78 -9.39 -4.24
C PRO A 81 -1.55 -10.14 -4.77
N SER A 82 -0.63 -10.50 -3.88
CA SER A 82 0.42 -11.46 -4.20
C SER A 82 -0.17 -12.87 -4.28
N MET A 83 0.01 -13.53 -5.42
CA MET A 83 -0.53 -14.87 -5.70
C MET A 83 -0.04 -15.90 -4.66
N GLY A 84 1.23 -15.90 -4.32
CA GLY A 84 1.80 -16.87 -3.38
C GLY A 84 1.21 -16.77 -1.98
N ILE A 85 0.92 -15.56 -1.50
CA ILE A 85 0.28 -15.33 -0.20
C ILE A 85 -1.19 -15.73 -0.24
N THR A 86 -1.89 -15.45 -1.34
CA THR A 86 -3.29 -15.83 -1.55
C THR A 86 -3.43 -17.35 -1.67
N ALA A 87 -2.61 -18.00 -2.47
CA ALA A 87 -2.58 -19.45 -2.65
C ALA A 87 -2.25 -20.20 -1.35
N ALA A 88 -1.41 -19.63 -0.49
CA ALA A 88 -1.08 -20.17 0.82
C ALA A 88 -2.20 -20.03 1.85
N GLY A 89 -3.32 -19.37 1.54
CA GLY A 89 -4.39 -19.09 2.47
C GLY A 89 -4.00 -18.14 3.62
N SER A 90 -2.82 -17.51 3.53
CA SER A 90 -2.30 -16.59 4.56
C SER A 90 -2.96 -15.23 4.49
N LYS A 91 -3.65 -14.92 3.38
CA LYS A 91 -4.36 -13.68 3.14
C LYS A 91 -5.54 -13.94 2.19
N GLY A 92 -6.64 -13.20 2.35
CA GLY A 92 -7.72 -13.18 1.38
C GLY A 92 -7.27 -12.55 0.06
N GLY A 93 -7.91 -12.91 -1.04
CA GLY A 93 -7.73 -12.26 -2.33
C GLY A 93 -8.23 -10.81 -2.33
N ALA A 94 -7.88 -10.05 -3.37
CA ALA A 94 -8.44 -8.72 -3.61
C ALA A 94 -9.82 -8.77 -4.29
N SER A 95 -10.37 -9.95 -4.51
CA SER A 95 -11.65 -10.16 -5.18
C SER A 95 -12.86 -10.07 -4.24
N GLY A 96 -12.65 -9.84 -2.94
CA GLY A 96 -13.74 -9.82 -1.95
C GLY A 96 -14.25 -11.21 -1.61
N GLY A 97 -15.56 -11.33 -1.44
CA GLY A 97 -16.23 -12.61 -1.16
C GLY A 97 -17.72 -12.45 -0.93
N GLY A 98 -18.47 -13.55 -1.10
CA GLY A 98 -19.92 -13.54 -0.98
C GLY A 98 -20.57 -12.60 -2.00
N LYS A 99 -21.56 -11.83 -1.55
CA LYS A 99 -22.19 -10.80 -2.38
C LYS A 99 -21.31 -9.60 -2.69
N SER A 100 -20.20 -9.40 -1.94
CA SER A 100 -19.22 -8.37 -2.19
C SER A 100 -18.03 -8.97 -2.93
N SER A 101 -18.23 -9.42 -4.15
CA SER A 101 -17.23 -10.09 -4.99
C SER A 101 -17.06 -9.40 -6.34
N LEU A 102 -15.88 -9.60 -6.94
CA LEU A 102 -15.66 -9.29 -8.35
C LEU A 102 -16.30 -10.34 -9.27
N SER A 103 -16.63 -9.95 -10.49
CA SER A 103 -17.23 -10.85 -11.50
C SER A 103 -16.27 -11.95 -11.94
N HIS A 104 -14.97 -11.71 -11.93
CA HIS A 104 -13.90 -12.64 -12.30
C HIS A 104 -12.80 -12.67 -11.23
N PRO A 105 -13.09 -13.24 -10.06
CA PRO A 105 -12.16 -13.22 -8.91
C PRO A 105 -10.83 -13.93 -9.25
N GLU A 106 -10.86 -15.00 -10.02
CA GLU A 106 -9.69 -15.79 -10.40
C GLU A 106 -8.64 -14.97 -11.17
N LEU A 107 -9.07 -13.99 -11.98
CA LEU A 107 -8.15 -13.15 -12.76
C LEU A 107 -7.31 -12.26 -11.86
N ILE A 108 -7.89 -11.82 -10.75
CA ILE A 108 -7.24 -10.92 -9.80
C ILE A 108 -6.45 -11.75 -8.77
N ASP A 109 -7.06 -12.75 -8.16
CA ASP A 109 -6.46 -13.51 -7.06
C ASP A 109 -5.23 -14.32 -7.49
N TRP A 110 -5.22 -14.79 -8.72
CA TRP A 110 -4.09 -15.54 -9.30
C TRP A 110 -3.08 -14.67 -10.06
N GLY A 111 -3.26 -13.34 -10.07
CA GLY A 111 -2.34 -12.42 -10.75
C GLY A 111 -2.33 -12.55 -12.26
N LEU A 112 -3.42 -13.06 -12.87
CA LEU A 112 -3.52 -13.28 -14.32
C LEU A 112 -3.59 -11.97 -15.11
N CYS A 113 -3.67 -10.82 -14.44
CA CYS A 113 -3.49 -9.50 -15.04
C CYS A 113 -2.05 -9.22 -15.49
N GLY A 114 -1.07 -10.03 -15.04
CA GLY A 114 0.30 -10.04 -15.55
C GLY A 114 1.24 -8.98 -14.99
N GLU A 115 0.76 -8.02 -14.19
CA GLU A 115 1.61 -6.94 -13.69
C GLU A 115 2.67 -7.42 -12.70
N MET A 116 2.30 -8.32 -11.77
CA MET A 116 3.24 -8.91 -10.81
C MET A 116 4.32 -9.72 -11.52
N ALA A 117 3.94 -10.54 -12.50
CA ALA A 117 4.89 -11.34 -13.29
C ALA A 117 5.84 -10.46 -14.11
N ALA A 118 5.37 -9.34 -14.66
CA ALA A 118 6.22 -8.42 -15.40
C ALA A 118 7.18 -7.68 -14.47
N ILE A 119 6.74 -7.25 -13.29
CA ILE A 119 7.61 -6.63 -12.27
C ILE A 119 8.65 -7.64 -11.76
N GLU A 120 8.26 -8.90 -11.50
CA GLU A 120 9.18 -9.99 -11.15
C GLU A 120 10.23 -10.20 -12.24
N CYS A 121 9.81 -10.30 -13.51
CA CYS A 121 10.71 -10.45 -14.65
C CYS A 121 11.68 -9.26 -14.77
N ALA A 122 11.19 -8.04 -14.69
CA ALA A 122 12.02 -6.83 -14.79
C ALA A 122 13.03 -6.71 -13.65
N GLN A 123 12.60 -6.96 -12.40
CA GLN A 123 13.48 -6.94 -11.23
C GLN A 123 14.57 -8.02 -11.32
N ASN A 124 14.23 -9.24 -11.70
CA ASN A 124 15.20 -10.33 -11.84
C ASN A 124 16.14 -10.10 -13.03
N LEU A 125 15.69 -9.43 -14.10
CA LEU A 125 16.58 -9.02 -15.19
C LEU A 125 17.57 -7.94 -14.74
N LEU A 126 17.15 -6.98 -13.90
CA LEU A 126 18.07 -6.00 -13.30
C LEU A 126 19.14 -6.70 -12.45
N VAL A 127 18.76 -7.70 -11.65
CA VAL A 127 19.74 -8.49 -10.88
C VAL A 127 20.71 -9.23 -11.83
N SER A 128 20.22 -9.80 -12.93
CA SER A 128 21.09 -10.48 -13.91
C SER A 128 22.06 -9.52 -14.61
N PHE A 129 21.67 -8.26 -14.83
CA PHE A 129 22.62 -7.24 -15.28
C PHE A 129 23.65 -6.89 -14.20
N ALA A 130 23.27 -6.86 -12.94
CA ALA A 130 24.20 -6.62 -11.84
C ALA A 130 25.19 -7.79 -11.69
N GLU A 131 24.75 -9.05 -11.88
CA GLU A 131 25.66 -10.22 -11.91
C GLU A 131 26.67 -10.12 -13.04
N LYS A 132 26.21 -9.79 -14.26
CA LYS A 132 27.11 -9.54 -15.39
C LYS A 132 28.11 -8.42 -15.06
N ALA A 133 27.67 -7.36 -14.39
CA ALA A 133 28.53 -6.26 -13.97
C ALA A 133 29.60 -6.68 -12.94
N ILE A 134 29.35 -7.69 -12.10
CA ILE A 134 30.38 -8.34 -11.25
C ILE A 134 31.45 -9.00 -12.14
N ASP A 135 31.04 -9.80 -13.14
CA ASP A 135 31.96 -10.51 -14.02
C ASP A 135 32.82 -9.53 -14.84
N GLU A 136 32.25 -8.40 -15.25
CA GLU A 136 32.92 -7.33 -16.00
C GLU A 136 33.75 -6.40 -15.10
N GLY A 137 33.72 -6.57 -13.78
CA GLY A 137 34.45 -5.72 -12.83
C GLY A 137 33.87 -4.32 -12.65
N ILE A 138 32.62 -4.10 -13.05
CA ILE A 138 31.90 -2.84 -12.85
C ILE A 138 31.36 -2.77 -11.40
N LEU A 139 30.98 -3.91 -10.82
CA LEU A 139 30.54 -4.06 -9.44
C LEU A 139 31.44 -5.01 -8.65
N ASP A 140 31.52 -4.80 -7.34
CA ASP A 140 32.08 -5.75 -6.37
C ASP A 140 30.98 -6.40 -5.52
N THR A 141 29.83 -5.71 -5.34
CA THR A 141 28.67 -6.20 -4.57
C THR A 141 27.38 -5.89 -5.28
N ILE A 142 26.35 -6.67 -4.99
CA ILE A 142 24.97 -6.43 -5.45
C ILE A 142 24.11 -6.07 -4.24
N LEU A 143 23.34 -4.99 -4.32
CA LEU A 143 22.46 -4.50 -3.25
C LEU A 143 20.99 -4.81 -3.50
N VAL A 144 20.57 -5.01 -4.75
CA VAL A 144 19.19 -5.33 -5.11
C VAL A 144 18.88 -6.81 -4.94
N PRO A 145 17.76 -7.18 -4.29
CA PRO A 145 17.39 -8.58 -4.14
C PRO A 145 16.71 -9.13 -5.40
N ARG A 146 16.81 -10.44 -5.60
CA ARG A 146 15.90 -11.17 -6.48
C ARG A 146 14.50 -11.20 -5.88
N VAL A 147 13.51 -11.41 -6.73
CA VAL A 147 12.12 -11.49 -6.29
C VAL A 147 11.45 -12.76 -6.82
N SER A 148 10.43 -13.21 -6.09
CA SER A 148 9.51 -14.26 -6.51
C SER A 148 8.12 -14.02 -5.94
N GLU A 149 7.09 -14.25 -6.78
CA GLU A 149 5.70 -14.26 -6.31
C GLU A 149 5.36 -15.50 -5.49
N VAL A 150 6.07 -16.60 -5.69
CA VAL A 150 5.81 -17.84 -4.97
C VAL A 150 6.76 -17.98 -3.79
N PRO A 151 6.25 -17.92 -2.54
CA PRO A 151 7.10 -18.08 -1.36
C PRO A 151 7.64 -19.50 -1.27
N SER A 152 8.96 -19.64 -1.17
CA SER A 152 9.64 -20.92 -0.99
C SER A 152 10.69 -20.82 0.10
N ARG A 153 10.80 -21.87 0.93
CA ARG A 153 11.83 -21.92 1.99
C ARG A 153 13.25 -21.94 1.43
N SER A 154 13.45 -22.59 0.29
CA SER A 154 14.75 -22.69 -0.38
C SER A 154 15.25 -21.32 -0.89
N LEU A 155 14.33 -20.38 -1.15
CA LEU A 155 14.65 -19.05 -1.65
C LEU A 155 15.02 -18.04 -0.53
N ARG A 156 14.94 -18.43 0.75
CA ARG A 156 15.24 -17.49 1.85
C ARG A 156 16.72 -17.14 1.96
N SER A 157 17.58 -18.05 1.52
CA SER A 157 19.03 -17.86 1.47
C SER A 157 19.54 -18.75 0.35
N ILE A 158 20.12 -18.14 -0.66
CA ILE A 158 20.77 -18.81 -1.77
C ILE A 158 22.24 -18.39 -1.82
N ALA A 159 23.10 -19.30 -2.25
CA ALA A 159 24.49 -19.01 -2.49
C ALA A 159 24.73 -19.03 -4.01
N VAL A 160 25.21 -17.91 -4.54
CA VAL A 160 25.54 -17.76 -5.95
C VAL A 160 27.04 -17.84 -6.12
N ASP A 161 27.50 -18.78 -6.93
CA ASP A 161 28.93 -18.98 -7.22
C ASP A 161 29.32 -18.20 -8.47
N PHE A 162 30.21 -17.22 -8.31
CA PHE A 162 30.80 -16.42 -9.40
C PHE A 162 32.17 -16.99 -9.85
N GLY A 163 32.48 -18.23 -9.48
CA GLY A 163 33.73 -18.90 -9.84
C GLY A 163 34.96 -18.46 -9.02
N LYS A 164 35.02 -17.20 -8.63
CA LYS A 164 36.09 -16.65 -7.77
C LYS A 164 35.64 -16.41 -6.32
N SER A 165 34.33 -16.28 -6.13
CA SER A 165 33.72 -16.03 -4.82
C SER A 165 32.29 -16.54 -4.82
N THR A 166 31.78 -16.93 -3.63
CA THR A 166 30.38 -17.27 -3.42
C THR A 166 29.74 -16.15 -2.64
N VAL A 167 28.65 -15.61 -3.15
CA VAL A 167 27.88 -14.53 -2.53
C VAL A 167 26.56 -15.06 -2.04
N ALA A 168 26.23 -14.75 -0.79
CA ALA A 168 24.90 -15.06 -0.25
C ALA A 168 23.91 -14.00 -0.74
N GLU A 169 22.87 -14.45 -1.44
CA GLU A 169 21.76 -13.60 -1.88
C GLU A 169 20.48 -13.92 -1.12
N ARG A 170 19.57 -12.96 -1.09
CA ARG A 170 18.22 -13.14 -0.59
C ARG A 170 17.21 -12.98 -1.72
N VAL A 171 16.14 -13.77 -1.66
CA VAL A 171 14.97 -13.58 -2.51
C VAL A 171 13.84 -13.01 -1.64
N VAL A 172 13.19 -11.97 -2.11
CA VAL A 172 12.06 -11.33 -1.44
C VAL A 172 10.79 -11.49 -2.28
N LEU A 173 9.62 -11.22 -1.72
CA LEU A 173 8.38 -11.20 -2.50
C LEU A 173 8.34 -9.98 -3.40
N THR A 174 7.84 -10.12 -4.62
CA THR A 174 7.70 -9.04 -5.62
C THR A 174 7.04 -7.77 -5.05
N PRO A 175 5.97 -7.84 -4.23
CA PRO A 175 5.34 -6.66 -3.63
C PRO A 175 6.24 -5.88 -2.66
N THR A 176 7.43 -6.38 -2.32
CA THR A 176 8.34 -5.73 -1.36
C THR A 176 9.53 -5.05 -2.02
N CYS A 177 9.73 -5.23 -3.34
CA CYS A 177 10.89 -4.69 -4.03
C CYS A 177 10.77 -3.19 -4.34
N GLU A 178 11.92 -2.56 -4.60
CA GLU A 178 12.01 -1.15 -4.96
C GLU A 178 11.29 -0.86 -6.29
N LEU A 179 11.39 -1.77 -7.28
CA LEU A 179 10.73 -1.58 -8.57
C LEU A 179 9.20 -1.51 -8.45
N MET A 180 8.58 -2.29 -7.52
CA MET A 180 7.16 -2.16 -7.21
C MET A 180 6.84 -0.76 -6.65
N GLN A 181 7.69 -0.21 -5.78
CA GLN A 181 7.50 1.15 -5.24
C GLN A 181 7.61 2.20 -6.35
N ILE A 182 8.56 2.02 -7.27
CA ILE A 182 8.73 2.90 -8.44
C ILE A 182 7.45 2.92 -9.27
N VAL A 183 6.90 1.77 -9.62
CA VAL A 183 5.66 1.69 -10.43
C VAL A 183 4.48 2.32 -9.69
N VAL A 184 4.35 2.10 -8.38
CA VAL A 184 3.27 2.69 -7.56
C VAL A 184 3.31 4.22 -7.58
N LEU A 185 4.49 4.82 -7.49
CA LEU A 185 4.68 6.27 -7.30
C LEU A 185 4.82 7.05 -8.61
N SER A 186 5.02 6.37 -9.76
CA SER A 186 5.29 7.04 -11.04
C SER A 186 4.01 7.39 -11.81
N ARG A 187 4.08 8.47 -12.59
CA ARG A 187 3.00 9.00 -13.43
C ARG A 187 3.29 8.97 -14.92
N SER A 188 4.47 8.48 -15.31
CA SER A 188 4.84 8.29 -16.72
C SER A 188 5.89 7.20 -16.87
N MET A 189 6.02 6.66 -18.08
CA MET A 189 7.08 5.70 -18.39
C MET A 189 8.47 6.34 -18.31
N GLU A 190 8.61 7.61 -18.67
CA GLU A 190 9.84 8.38 -18.53
C GLU A 190 10.26 8.50 -17.06
N GLU A 191 9.30 8.78 -16.17
CA GLU A 191 9.55 8.82 -14.72
C GLU A 191 10.02 7.46 -14.21
N ILE A 192 9.39 6.36 -14.65
CA ILE A 192 9.84 4.99 -14.32
C ILE A 192 11.28 4.77 -14.78
N ALA A 193 11.61 5.10 -16.02
CA ALA A 193 12.96 4.94 -16.56
C ALA A 193 13.99 5.72 -15.73
N ASN A 194 13.70 6.98 -15.40
CA ASN A 194 14.59 7.84 -14.61
C ASN A 194 14.78 7.29 -13.19
N ARG A 195 13.71 6.80 -12.56
CA ARG A 195 13.77 6.18 -11.24
C ARG A 195 14.53 4.86 -11.23
N VAL A 196 14.34 4.00 -12.25
CA VAL A 196 15.11 2.75 -12.41
C VAL A 196 16.58 3.08 -12.66
N ALA A 197 16.89 4.11 -13.46
CA ALA A 197 18.26 4.58 -13.64
C ALA A 197 18.93 4.98 -12.32
N ALA A 198 18.16 5.58 -11.40
CA ALA A 198 18.63 6.05 -10.09
C ALA A 198 18.74 4.94 -9.03
N MET A 199 18.20 3.73 -9.27
CA MET A 199 18.36 2.61 -8.35
C MET A 199 19.84 2.27 -8.18
N ILE A 200 20.29 2.07 -6.95
CA ILE A 200 21.64 1.64 -6.64
C ILE A 200 21.73 0.12 -6.83
N ALA A 201 22.42 -0.31 -7.89
CA ALA A 201 22.61 -1.71 -8.23
C ALA A 201 23.53 -2.43 -7.25
N GLY A 202 24.60 -1.77 -6.85
CA GLY A 202 25.66 -2.31 -6.01
C GLY A 202 26.75 -1.30 -5.72
N THR A 203 27.93 -1.78 -5.34
CA THR A 203 29.09 -0.92 -5.08
C THR A 203 30.31 -1.39 -5.86
N LYS A 204 31.22 -0.43 -6.19
CA LYS A 204 32.56 -0.65 -6.68
C LYS A 204 33.56 0.12 -5.83
N ASP A 205 34.52 -0.57 -5.24
CA ASP A 205 35.51 0.02 -4.31
C ASP A 205 34.83 0.85 -3.20
N GLY A 206 33.68 0.36 -2.68
CA GLY A 206 32.86 1.02 -1.67
C GLY A 206 32.08 2.26 -2.15
N ASN A 207 32.06 2.54 -3.47
CA ASN A 207 31.25 3.60 -4.05
C ASN A 207 30.00 3.02 -4.73
N PRO A 208 28.80 3.64 -4.57
CA PRO A 208 27.59 3.17 -5.21
C PRO A 208 27.65 3.30 -6.72
N VAL A 209 27.12 2.31 -7.42
CA VAL A 209 26.93 2.29 -8.87
C VAL A 209 25.44 2.12 -9.15
N LYS A 210 24.89 2.96 -10.01
CA LYS A 210 23.48 2.96 -10.38
C LYS A 210 23.24 2.11 -11.62
N PHE A 211 22.02 1.60 -11.79
CA PHE A 211 21.68 0.87 -13.03
C PHE A 211 21.81 1.74 -14.27
N GLY A 212 21.50 3.03 -14.19
CA GLY A 212 21.67 3.96 -15.30
C GLY A 212 23.11 4.12 -15.81
N ASP A 213 24.12 3.70 -15.02
CA ASP A 213 25.52 3.81 -15.39
C ASP A 213 25.95 2.70 -16.36
N PHE A 214 25.22 1.56 -16.43
CA PHE A 214 25.64 0.40 -17.22
C PHE A 214 24.50 -0.41 -17.87
N VAL A 215 23.23 -0.10 -17.58
CA VAL A 215 22.07 -0.80 -18.14
C VAL A 215 21.34 0.06 -19.17
N ASP A 216 21.07 -0.52 -20.33
CA ASP A 216 20.18 0.06 -21.31
C ASP A 216 18.72 -0.19 -20.92
N LEU A 217 18.11 0.85 -20.34
CA LEU A 217 16.82 0.76 -19.63
C LEU A 217 15.59 0.48 -20.50
N TRP A 218 15.71 0.63 -21.85
CA TRP A 218 14.58 0.34 -22.73
C TRP A 218 14.09 -1.12 -22.59
N ARG A 219 14.98 -2.04 -22.21
CA ARG A 219 14.61 -3.45 -21.98
C ARG A 219 13.68 -3.60 -20.78
N ILE A 220 13.96 -2.86 -19.71
CA ILE A 220 13.16 -2.85 -18.47
C ILE A 220 11.81 -2.19 -18.73
N THR A 221 11.79 -1.02 -19.37
CA THR A 221 10.56 -0.28 -19.67
C THR A 221 9.65 -1.05 -20.64
N ASN A 222 10.21 -1.79 -21.60
CA ASN A 222 9.43 -2.65 -22.50
C ASN A 222 8.76 -3.81 -21.75
N ILE A 223 9.43 -4.44 -20.78
CA ILE A 223 8.82 -5.48 -19.93
C ILE A 223 7.68 -4.88 -19.10
N LEU A 224 7.85 -3.65 -18.61
CA LEU A 224 6.85 -2.96 -17.79
C LEU A 224 5.70 -2.33 -18.59
N ALA A 225 5.78 -2.28 -19.92
CA ALA A 225 4.84 -1.50 -20.76
C ALA A 225 3.35 -1.84 -20.53
N ASP A 226 3.04 -3.10 -20.23
CA ASP A 226 1.68 -3.53 -19.87
C ASP A 226 1.47 -3.68 -18.36
N ALA A 227 2.55 -3.79 -17.57
CA ALA A 227 2.47 -3.86 -16.12
C ALA A 227 2.00 -2.53 -15.50
N VAL A 228 2.30 -1.40 -16.14
CA VAL A 228 1.95 -0.04 -15.67
C VAL A 228 0.50 0.36 -15.97
N LYS A 229 -0.26 -0.52 -16.64
CA LYS A 229 -1.64 -0.27 -17.02
C LYS A 229 -2.61 -0.91 -16.01
N PRO A 230 -3.44 -0.13 -15.29
CA PRO A 230 -4.46 -0.66 -14.39
C PRO A 230 -5.40 -1.65 -15.13
N ALA A 231 -5.69 -2.76 -14.47
CA ALA A 231 -6.71 -3.69 -14.94
C ALA A 231 -8.10 -3.15 -14.59
N LYS A 232 -9.02 -3.17 -15.55
CA LYS A 232 -10.43 -2.83 -15.37
C LYS A 232 -11.25 -4.10 -15.27
N THR A 233 -12.00 -4.21 -14.20
CA THR A 233 -12.98 -5.25 -13.92
C THR A 233 -14.24 -4.62 -13.33
N GLU A 234 -15.17 -5.43 -12.83
CA GLU A 234 -16.40 -4.99 -12.20
C GLU A 234 -16.80 -5.92 -11.06
N THR A 235 -17.64 -5.44 -10.16
CA THR A 235 -18.30 -6.28 -9.17
C THR A 235 -19.33 -7.19 -9.83
N ILE A 236 -19.82 -8.21 -9.11
CA ILE A 236 -20.94 -9.05 -9.60
C ILE A 236 -22.21 -8.22 -9.88
N ASN A 237 -22.33 -7.02 -9.35
CA ASN A 237 -23.41 -6.06 -9.57
C ASN A 237 -23.10 -5.03 -10.67
N GLY A 238 -21.94 -5.16 -11.36
CA GLY A 238 -21.56 -4.29 -12.48
C GLY A 238 -20.92 -2.96 -12.09
N SER A 239 -20.54 -2.74 -10.83
CA SER A 239 -19.81 -1.54 -10.42
C SER A 239 -18.36 -1.58 -10.91
N PRO A 240 -17.81 -0.48 -11.44
CA PRO A 240 -16.46 -0.45 -12.00
C PRO A 240 -15.38 -0.56 -10.92
N ILE A 241 -14.41 -1.42 -11.16
CA ILE A 241 -13.25 -1.66 -10.30
C ILE A 241 -11.98 -1.54 -11.12
N TYR A 242 -10.98 -0.86 -10.56
CA TYR A 242 -9.63 -0.78 -11.11
C TYR A 242 -8.67 -1.47 -10.16
N VAL A 243 -7.82 -2.37 -10.68
CA VAL A 243 -6.85 -3.10 -9.86
C VAL A 243 -5.45 -2.79 -10.39
N HIS A 244 -4.59 -2.27 -9.54
CA HIS A 244 -3.22 -1.98 -9.95
C HIS A 244 -2.26 -1.90 -8.78
N CYS A 245 -1.12 -2.59 -8.92
CA CYS A 245 -0.05 -2.70 -7.94
C CYS A 245 -0.50 -3.27 -6.59
N GLY A 246 0.42 -3.89 -5.89
CA GLY A 246 0.09 -4.55 -4.63
C GLY A 246 1.22 -4.53 -3.60
N PRO A 247 1.88 -3.39 -3.35
CA PRO A 247 2.94 -3.32 -2.35
C PRO A 247 2.37 -3.64 -0.96
N PHE A 248 3.11 -4.43 -0.17
CA PHE A 248 2.67 -4.76 1.18
C PHE A 248 2.79 -3.58 2.13
N ALA A 249 1.75 -3.31 2.91
CA ALA A 249 1.73 -2.15 3.80
C ALA A 249 2.63 -2.27 5.03
N ASN A 250 3.01 -3.47 5.42
CA ASN A 250 3.89 -3.71 6.58
C ASN A 250 5.39 -3.62 6.24
N VAL A 251 5.76 -3.76 4.96
CA VAL A 251 7.18 -3.75 4.50
C VAL A 251 7.41 -2.79 3.33
N SER A 252 6.37 -2.17 2.80
CA SER A 252 6.41 -1.26 1.65
C SER A 252 5.28 -0.22 1.76
N LEU A 253 4.77 0.27 0.64
CA LEU A 253 3.81 1.39 0.58
C LEU A 253 2.37 1.01 1.00
N GLY A 254 1.88 -0.17 0.63
CA GLY A 254 0.55 -0.64 1.01
C GLY A 254 -0.63 0.12 0.42
N ILE A 255 -0.43 0.79 -0.69
CA ILE A 255 -1.41 1.61 -1.42
C ILE A 255 -1.48 1.16 -2.89
N PRO A 256 -2.58 1.38 -3.60
CA PRO A 256 -2.61 1.22 -5.05
C PRO A 256 -1.73 2.28 -5.73
N SER A 257 -1.48 2.15 -7.03
CA SER A 257 -0.70 3.14 -7.75
C SER A 257 -1.39 4.51 -7.78
N LEU A 258 -0.59 5.57 -7.73
CA LEU A 258 -1.10 6.95 -7.79
C LEU A 258 -1.90 7.17 -9.08
N VAL A 259 -1.38 6.68 -10.21
CA VAL A 259 -2.00 6.86 -11.53
C VAL A 259 -3.37 6.18 -11.62
N SER A 260 -3.59 5.02 -10.96
CA SER A 260 -4.89 4.35 -10.98
C SER A 260 -5.96 5.14 -10.22
N VAL A 261 -5.58 5.78 -9.11
CA VAL A 261 -6.50 6.63 -8.34
C VAL A 261 -6.78 7.94 -9.07
N GLU A 262 -5.75 8.60 -9.61
CA GLU A 262 -5.90 9.84 -10.40
C GLU A 262 -6.78 9.62 -11.63
N MET A 263 -6.57 8.51 -12.35
CA MET A 263 -7.42 8.11 -13.48
C MET A 263 -8.89 7.90 -13.05
N ALA A 264 -9.10 7.15 -11.96
CA ALA A 264 -10.45 6.89 -11.45
C ALA A 264 -11.15 8.20 -11.02
N CYS A 265 -10.43 9.14 -10.36
CA CYS A 265 -10.95 10.46 -10.01
C CYS A 265 -11.30 11.32 -11.23
N ALA A 266 -10.62 11.14 -12.36
CA ALA A 266 -10.97 11.82 -13.61
C ALA A 266 -12.20 11.23 -14.31
N LEU A 267 -12.65 10.04 -13.89
CA LEU A 267 -13.75 9.29 -14.50
C LEU A 267 -15.03 9.25 -13.66
N HIS A 268 -14.92 9.33 -12.33
CA HIS A 268 -16.01 9.11 -11.39
C HIS A 268 -16.11 10.25 -10.35
N ASP A 269 -17.29 10.42 -9.73
CA ASP A 269 -17.51 11.43 -8.69
C ASP A 269 -16.95 11.01 -7.33
N VAL A 270 -16.99 9.70 -7.04
CA VAL A 270 -16.45 9.11 -5.81
C VAL A 270 -15.56 7.92 -6.15
N VAL A 271 -14.37 7.88 -5.57
CA VAL A 271 -13.41 6.79 -5.74
C VAL A 271 -13.11 6.16 -4.39
N VAL A 272 -13.55 4.91 -4.21
CA VAL A 272 -13.30 4.14 -2.99
C VAL A 272 -11.90 3.50 -3.11
N VAL A 273 -10.97 3.90 -2.24
CA VAL A 273 -9.57 3.46 -2.30
C VAL A 273 -9.23 2.60 -1.11
N GLU A 274 -8.77 1.36 -1.36
CA GLU A 274 -8.31 0.46 -0.30
C GLU A 274 -6.86 0.72 0.07
N ALA A 275 -6.61 1.01 1.38
CA ALA A 275 -5.28 1.04 1.98
C ALA A 275 -5.01 -0.22 2.83
N GLY A 276 -3.81 -0.78 2.72
CA GLY A 276 -3.47 -2.06 3.37
C GLY A 276 -3.34 -1.96 4.88
N TYR A 277 -3.80 -2.99 5.59
CA TYR A 277 -3.81 -3.06 7.05
C TYR A 277 -4.52 -1.88 7.72
N GLY A 278 -3.97 -1.32 8.78
CA GLY A 278 -4.57 -0.27 9.59
C GLY A 278 -4.19 1.16 9.18
N THR A 279 -4.76 2.11 9.92
CA THR A 279 -4.45 3.55 9.74
C THR A 279 -2.99 3.86 10.05
N ASP A 280 -2.34 3.02 10.83
CA ASP A 280 -0.94 3.02 11.21
C ASP A 280 0.00 2.42 10.16
N ALA A 281 -0.55 1.88 9.05
CA ALA A 281 0.19 1.22 7.98
C ALA A 281 -0.15 1.80 6.60
N GLY A 282 -1.11 1.25 5.86
CA GLY A 282 -1.42 1.70 4.49
C GLY A 282 -2.00 3.12 4.44
N ALA A 283 -2.94 3.46 5.32
CA ALA A 283 -3.50 4.81 5.34
C ALA A 283 -2.46 5.85 5.81
N GLN A 284 -1.55 5.49 6.74
CA GLN A 284 -0.41 6.34 7.09
C GLN A 284 0.42 6.67 5.84
N LYS A 285 0.70 5.67 4.99
CA LYS A 285 1.51 5.89 3.80
C LYS A 285 0.75 6.63 2.70
N TRP A 286 -0.56 6.43 2.61
CA TRP A 286 -1.37 7.28 1.74
C TRP A 286 -1.24 8.75 2.12
N LEU A 287 -1.42 9.08 3.39
CA LEU A 287 -1.38 10.46 3.88
C LEU A 287 0.05 11.04 3.89
N ASP A 288 1.01 10.29 4.42
CA ASP A 288 2.37 10.79 4.67
C ASP A 288 3.29 10.69 3.45
N ILE A 289 2.98 9.82 2.49
CA ILE A 289 3.79 9.65 1.29
C ILE A 289 3.00 10.08 0.07
N ALA A 290 1.91 9.38 -0.29
CA ALA A 290 1.19 9.68 -1.52
C ALA A 290 0.68 11.12 -1.54
N VAL A 291 -0.02 11.57 -0.48
CA VAL A 291 -0.55 12.94 -0.41
C VAL A 291 0.56 13.95 -0.15
N ARG A 292 1.29 13.78 0.95
CA ARG A 292 2.27 14.78 1.42
C ARG A 292 3.45 14.97 0.48
N GLU A 293 4.03 13.87 -0.03
CA GLU A 293 5.29 13.92 -0.78
C GLU A 293 5.10 13.83 -2.29
N PHE A 294 3.98 13.23 -2.74
CA PHE A 294 3.71 13.02 -4.16
C PHE A 294 2.45 13.73 -4.65
N GLY A 295 1.76 14.52 -3.83
CA GLY A 295 0.63 15.35 -4.23
C GLY A 295 -0.60 14.56 -4.70
N ALA A 296 -0.81 13.35 -4.18
CA ALA A 296 -2.03 12.58 -4.42
C ALA A 296 -3.24 13.25 -3.77
N ALA A 297 -4.45 12.86 -4.21
CA ALA A 297 -5.68 13.39 -3.68
C ALA A 297 -5.84 13.12 -2.17
N MET A 298 -6.18 14.15 -1.42
CA MET A 298 -6.54 14.04 0.00
C MET A 298 -7.88 13.32 0.12
N PRO A 299 -8.04 12.36 1.07
CA PRO A 299 -9.35 11.74 1.30
C PRO A 299 -10.38 12.75 1.76
N SER A 300 -11.56 12.75 1.14
CA SER A 300 -12.72 13.56 1.56
C SER A 300 -13.45 12.93 2.75
N ALA A 301 -13.34 11.62 2.89
CA ALA A 301 -13.83 10.84 4.04
C ALA A 301 -13.04 9.54 4.17
N ALA A 302 -13.18 8.87 5.30
CA ALA A 302 -12.58 7.57 5.56
C ALA A 302 -13.53 6.59 6.26
N VAL A 303 -13.33 5.30 5.99
CA VAL A 303 -13.97 4.20 6.73
C VAL A 303 -12.88 3.40 7.43
N VAL A 304 -13.02 3.23 8.74
CA VAL A 304 -12.13 2.37 9.55
C VAL A 304 -12.87 1.08 9.85
N VAL A 305 -12.42 0.01 9.19
CA VAL A 305 -13.04 -1.32 9.30
C VAL A 305 -12.47 -2.07 10.49
N THR A 306 -13.33 -2.71 11.27
CA THR A 306 -12.96 -3.68 12.30
C THR A 306 -13.90 -4.90 12.24
N ARG A 307 -13.54 -5.99 12.89
CA ARG A 307 -14.40 -7.17 13.02
C ARG A 307 -15.14 -7.14 14.34
N ALA A 308 -16.35 -7.68 14.37
CA ALA A 308 -17.11 -7.86 15.62
C ALA A 308 -16.33 -8.69 16.65
N THR A 309 -15.60 -9.74 16.22
CA THR A 309 -14.72 -10.53 17.11
C THR A 309 -13.59 -9.70 17.69
N THR A 310 -12.95 -8.83 16.91
CA THR A 310 -11.91 -7.91 17.41
C THR A 310 -12.50 -6.94 18.41
N TRP A 311 -13.70 -6.42 18.09
CA TRP A 311 -14.43 -5.50 18.96
C TRP A 311 -14.74 -6.10 20.33
N ARG A 312 -15.10 -7.38 20.38
CA ARG A 312 -15.43 -8.09 21.60
C ARG A 312 -14.22 -8.58 22.37
N ASP A 313 -13.23 -9.12 21.68
CA ASP A 313 -12.19 -9.98 22.27
C ASP A 313 -10.83 -9.27 22.44
N ASP A 314 -10.67 -8.05 21.89
CA ASP A 314 -9.41 -7.30 21.97
C ASP A 314 -9.42 -6.28 23.12
N GLU A 315 -8.73 -6.61 24.20
CA GLU A 315 -8.60 -5.73 25.38
C GLU A 315 -7.98 -4.36 25.06
N THR A 316 -7.21 -4.27 23.98
CA THR A 316 -6.57 -3.02 23.56
C THR A 316 -7.46 -2.14 22.69
N LEU A 317 -8.60 -2.65 22.23
CA LEU A 317 -9.53 -1.95 21.35
C LEU A 317 -9.97 -0.60 21.93
N ALA A 318 -10.21 -0.54 23.25
CA ALA A 318 -10.71 0.65 23.93
C ALA A 318 -9.82 1.89 23.76
N TRP A 319 -8.52 1.71 23.49
CA TRP A 319 -7.61 2.81 23.18
C TRP A 319 -7.20 2.86 21.70
N ARG A 320 -6.94 1.69 21.09
CA ARG A 320 -6.43 1.64 19.71
C ARG A 320 -7.43 2.14 18.69
N TYR A 321 -8.69 1.68 18.78
CA TYR A 321 -9.68 2.04 17.77
C TYR A 321 -10.03 3.54 17.79
N PRO A 322 -10.29 4.17 18.96
CA PRO A 322 -10.41 5.63 19.06
C PRO A 322 -9.18 6.37 18.54
N PHE A 323 -7.98 5.85 18.78
CA PHE A 323 -6.75 6.45 18.26
C PHE A 323 -6.73 6.43 16.73
N HIS A 324 -7.09 5.31 16.09
CA HIS A 324 -7.17 5.21 14.63
C HIS A 324 -8.15 6.23 14.03
N VAL A 325 -9.30 6.38 14.64
CA VAL A 325 -10.34 7.33 14.18
C VAL A 325 -9.87 8.78 14.40
N SER A 326 -9.42 9.11 15.61
CA SER A 326 -9.01 10.49 15.99
C SER A 326 -7.86 11.00 15.12
N ARG A 327 -6.96 10.12 14.70
CA ARG A 327 -5.87 10.47 13.79
C ARG A 327 -6.39 11.01 12.45
N LEU A 328 -7.37 10.36 11.86
CA LEU A 328 -7.97 10.80 10.60
C LEU A 328 -8.77 12.10 10.80
N GLU A 329 -9.54 12.17 11.89
CA GLU A 329 -10.33 13.35 12.24
C GLU A 329 -9.46 14.57 12.55
N SER A 330 -8.24 14.39 13.07
CA SER A 330 -7.28 15.48 13.29
C SER A 330 -6.88 16.21 12.00
N LEU A 331 -7.02 15.52 10.86
CA LEU A 331 -6.82 16.08 9.51
C LEU A 331 -8.13 16.59 8.89
N ASN A 332 -9.19 16.73 9.67
CA ASN A 332 -10.53 17.08 9.22
C ASN A 332 -11.10 16.09 8.18
N ILE A 333 -10.71 14.81 8.26
CA ILE A 333 -11.27 13.75 7.42
C ILE A 333 -12.46 13.15 8.19
N PRO A 334 -13.71 13.34 7.73
CA PRO A 334 -14.85 12.68 8.32
C PRO A 334 -14.65 11.17 8.32
N THR A 335 -14.73 10.54 9.50
CA THR A 335 -14.37 9.14 9.66
C THR A 335 -15.56 8.33 10.16
N PHE A 336 -15.84 7.22 9.47
CA PHE A 336 -16.93 6.31 9.77
C PHE A 336 -16.38 4.98 10.30
N PRO A 337 -16.63 4.64 11.58
CA PRO A 337 -16.39 3.30 12.09
C PRO A 337 -17.28 2.28 11.38
N LEU A 338 -16.70 1.16 10.94
CA LEU A 338 -17.45 0.05 10.35
C LEU A 338 -17.09 -1.25 11.05
N ILE A 339 -18.10 -1.89 11.67
CA ILE A 339 -17.96 -3.18 12.33
C ILE A 339 -18.50 -4.26 11.40
N ASN A 340 -17.59 -5.07 10.85
CA ASN A 340 -17.92 -6.13 9.92
C ASN A 340 -18.29 -7.41 10.68
N LEU A 341 -19.51 -7.88 10.46
CA LEU A 341 -20.05 -9.10 11.05
C LEU A 341 -19.67 -10.32 10.19
N TRP A 342 -19.53 -11.45 10.86
CA TRP A 342 -19.44 -12.76 10.24
C TRP A 342 -20.72 -13.55 10.46
N GLU A 343 -20.82 -14.73 9.84
CA GLU A 343 -21.97 -15.60 9.98
C GLU A 343 -22.24 -15.93 11.45
N GLY A 344 -23.51 -15.76 11.88
CA GLY A 344 -23.95 -16.00 13.24
C GLY A 344 -23.72 -14.85 14.24
N GLU A 345 -23.16 -13.71 13.82
CA GLU A 345 -22.90 -12.56 14.70
C GLU A 345 -24.03 -11.50 14.72
N ASP A 346 -25.09 -11.67 13.92
CA ASP A 346 -26.20 -10.69 13.80
C ASP A 346 -26.86 -10.33 15.14
N GLY A 347 -26.96 -11.30 16.06
CA GLY A 347 -27.53 -11.07 17.41
C GLY A 347 -26.71 -10.12 18.29
N GLN A 348 -25.48 -9.80 17.91
CA GLN A 348 -24.56 -8.92 18.65
C GLN A 348 -24.71 -7.44 18.28
N VAL A 349 -25.46 -7.10 17.23
CA VAL A 349 -25.59 -5.72 16.71
C VAL A 349 -25.98 -4.71 17.79
N PRO A 350 -27.00 -4.95 18.68
CA PRO A 350 -27.34 -3.98 19.71
C PRO A 350 -26.20 -3.70 20.68
N ASP A 351 -25.44 -4.74 21.10
CA ASP A 351 -24.34 -4.60 22.04
C ASP A 351 -23.15 -3.86 21.40
N LEU A 352 -22.86 -4.17 20.12
CA LEU A 352 -21.80 -3.50 19.37
C LEU A 352 -22.10 -2.00 19.18
N LEU A 353 -23.34 -1.64 18.89
CA LEU A 353 -23.78 -0.25 18.77
C LEU A 353 -23.68 0.50 20.10
N GLU A 354 -24.04 -0.13 21.21
CA GLU A 354 -23.92 0.49 22.55
C GLU A 354 -22.45 0.65 22.97
N GLN A 355 -21.61 -0.35 22.69
CA GLN A 355 -20.16 -0.23 22.91
C GLN A 355 -19.54 0.89 22.06
N ALA A 356 -19.89 0.98 20.79
CA ALA A 356 -19.42 2.04 19.90
C ALA A 356 -19.84 3.43 20.41
N LYS A 357 -21.07 3.56 20.91
CA LYS A 357 -21.54 4.80 21.52
C LYS A 357 -20.77 5.14 22.80
N THR A 358 -20.46 4.15 23.62
CA THR A 358 -19.64 4.32 24.84
C THR A 358 -18.24 4.81 24.50
N LEU A 359 -17.66 4.36 23.39
CA LEU A 359 -16.37 4.84 22.85
C LEU A 359 -16.47 6.22 22.16
N GLY A 360 -17.66 6.84 22.14
CA GLY A 360 -17.87 8.18 21.58
C GLY A 360 -18.19 8.23 20.09
N PHE A 361 -18.38 7.09 19.43
CA PHE A 361 -18.72 7.05 18.00
C PHE A 361 -20.21 7.32 17.79
N ARG A 362 -20.52 8.34 17.00
CA ARG A 362 -21.90 8.80 16.81
C ARG A 362 -22.69 8.01 15.77
N LYS A 363 -22.00 7.43 14.77
CA LYS A 363 -22.64 6.77 13.62
C LYS A 363 -21.82 5.56 13.16
N PRO A 364 -21.66 4.53 14.00
CA PRO A 364 -20.99 3.32 13.56
C PRO A 364 -21.87 2.59 12.53
N ILE A 365 -21.25 2.08 11.48
CA ILE A 365 -21.87 1.19 10.50
C ILE A 365 -21.65 -0.24 10.97
N VAL A 366 -22.69 -1.06 11.00
CA VAL A 366 -22.60 -2.48 11.39
C VAL A 366 -23.31 -3.32 10.34
N GLY A 367 -22.63 -4.32 9.78
CA GLY A 367 -23.24 -5.19 8.77
C GLY A 367 -22.42 -6.41 8.39
N ASN A 368 -23.09 -7.43 7.88
CA ASN A 368 -22.47 -8.62 7.30
C ASN A 368 -22.29 -8.42 5.78
N LEU A 369 -21.21 -7.74 5.40
CA LEU A 369 -20.97 -7.35 4.01
C LEU A 369 -20.62 -8.52 3.09
N PHE A 370 -20.18 -9.63 3.66
CA PHE A 370 -19.96 -10.86 2.90
C PHE A 370 -21.30 -11.48 2.46
N ARG A 371 -22.27 -11.58 3.39
CA ARG A 371 -23.58 -12.16 3.13
C ARG A 371 -24.50 -11.22 2.35
N ASP A 372 -24.54 -9.97 2.75
CA ASP A 372 -25.57 -9.02 2.33
C ASP A 372 -25.10 -8.05 1.23
N GLY A 373 -23.77 -7.92 1.03
CA GLY A 373 -23.21 -6.97 0.05
C GLY A 373 -23.53 -5.51 0.39
N GLY A 374 -23.79 -4.70 -0.61
CA GLY A 374 -24.23 -3.31 -0.47
C GLY A 374 -25.56 -3.15 0.25
N ASP A 375 -26.48 -4.11 0.11
CA ASP A 375 -27.78 -4.13 0.81
C ASP A 375 -27.62 -4.05 2.34
N GLY A 376 -26.55 -4.69 2.88
CA GLY A 376 -26.24 -4.65 4.31
C GLY A 376 -25.90 -3.27 4.87
N LEU A 377 -25.75 -2.29 4.00
CA LEU A 377 -25.47 -0.88 4.33
C LEU A 377 -26.70 0.03 4.13
N ALA A 378 -27.79 -0.47 3.53
CA ALA A 378 -28.86 0.31 2.96
C ALA A 378 -29.42 1.39 3.91
N ASP A 379 -29.73 1.04 5.15
CA ASP A 379 -30.38 1.95 6.11
C ASP A 379 -29.39 2.91 6.81
N GLN A 380 -28.09 2.78 6.54
CA GLN A 380 -27.03 3.49 7.25
C GLN A 380 -26.26 4.48 6.39
N LEU A 381 -26.55 4.54 5.08
CA LEU A 381 -25.73 5.28 4.11
C LEU A 381 -26.22 6.69 3.76
N ASP A 382 -27.44 7.11 4.11
CA ASP A 382 -27.96 8.41 3.68
C ASP A 382 -27.10 9.58 4.20
N ASP A 383 -26.79 9.54 5.49
CA ASP A 383 -25.86 10.51 6.10
C ASP A 383 -24.44 10.38 5.51
N PHE A 384 -24.00 9.14 5.27
CA PHE A 384 -22.70 8.84 4.71
C PHE A 384 -22.54 9.45 3.30
N VAL A 385 -23.54 9.24 2.41
CA VAL A 385 -23.53 9.81 1.05
C VAL A 385 -23.47 11.33 1.11
N SER A 386 -24.23 11.96 2.00
CA SER A 386 -24.22 13.42 2.13
C SER A 386 -22.85 13.97 2.52
N VAL A 387 -22.12 13.25 3.40
CA VAL A 387 -20.77 13.65 3.86
C VAL A 387 -19.72 13.44 2.78
N ILE A 388 -19.70 12.28 2.10
CA ILE A 388 -18.66 11.98 1.10
C ILE A 388 -18.81 12.81 -0.18
N THR A 389 -20.02 13.29 -0.49
CA THR A 389 -20.30 14.15 -1.65
C THR A 389 -20.14 15.63 -1.32
N ALA A 390 -20.15 16.02 -0.05
CA ALA A 390 -19.92 17.41 0.37
C ALA A 390 -18.49 17.85 0.11
N ASP A 391 -18.30 19.17 -0.03
CA ASP A 391 -16.97 19.77 -0.05
C ASP A 391 -16.46 19.89 1.39
N THR A 392 -15.48 19.06 1.73
CA THR A 392 -14.84 19.05 3.06
C THR A 392 -13.47 19.70 2.94
N GLU A 393 -13.22 20.72 3.76
CA GLU A 393 -11.89 21.32 3.87
C GLU A 393 -11.01 20.43 4.76
N THR A 394 -10.25 19.55 4.11
CA THR A 394 -9.31 18.65 4.79
C THR A 394 -7.93 19.31 4.94
N LYS A 395 -7.21 18.94 5.99
CA LYS A 395 -5.86 19.45 6.26
C LYS A 395 -4.83 18.53 5.62
N VAL A 396 -4.11 19.04 4.63
CA VAL A 396 -2.97 18.31 4.05
C VAL A 396 -1.85 18.21 5.09
N PRO A 397 -1.32 17.00 5.38
CA PRO A 397 -0.18 16.86 6.28
C PRO A 397 1.02 17.66 5.77
N GLN A 398 1.74 18.33 6.67
CA GLN A 398 2.94 19.07 6.27
C GLN A 398 4.07 18.12 5.87
N SER A 399 4.84 18.48 4.83
CA SER A 399 6.02 17.69 4.43
C SER A 399 7.04 17.63 5.57
N ARG A 400 7.65 16.47 5.72
CA ARG A 400 8.73 16.24 6.67
C ARG A 400 10.11 16.26 6.01
N ARG A 401 10.18 16.53 4.69
CA ARG A 401 11.44 16.64 3.95
C ARG A 401 12.32 17.75 4.49
N GLY A 402 13.62 17.57 4.42
CA GLY A 402 14.60 18.51 4.94
C GLY A 402 14.80 18.49 6.46
N LYS A 403 14.05 17.62 7.18
CA LYS A 403 14.34 17.30 8.58
C LYS A 403 15.23 16.05 8.65
N SER A 404 16.04 15.96 9.71
CA SER A 404 16.82 14.76 9.98
C SER A 404 15.91 13.51 10.06
N LEU A 405 16.46 12.34 9.72
CA LEU A 405 15.67 11.10 9.77
C LEU A 405 15.09 10.85 11.17
N ARG A 406 15.84 11.13 12.24
CA ARG A 406 15.36 10.99 13.63
C ARG A 406 14.15 11.89 13.93
N GLU A 407 14.21 13.16 13.54
CA GLU A 407 13.05 14.05 13.71
C GLU A 407 11.83 13.54 12.95
N ARG A 408 12.03 13.05 11.71
CA ARG A 408 10.94 12.48 10.89
C ARG A 408 10.34 11.23 11.53
N ILE A 409 11.16 10.36 12.10
CA ILE A 409 10.72 9.15 12.82
C ILE A 409 9.95 9.54 14.07
N ASN A 410 10.47 10.48 14.88
CA ASN A 410 9.81 10.92 16.10
C ASN A 410 8.43 11.51 15.82
N LEU A 411 8.32 12.35 14.79
CA LEU A 411 7.02 12.87 14.32
C LEU A 411 6.08 11.75 13.85
N LEU A 412 6.61 10.77 13.10
CA LEU A 412 5.83 9.62 12.67
C LEU A 412 5.33 8.81 13.87
N CYS A 413 6.19 8.49 14.83
CA CYS A 413 5.83 7.73 16.03
C CYS A 413 4.76 8.42 16.86
N ALA A 414 4.88 9.73 17.04
CA ALA A 414 3.89 10.52 17.76
C ALA A 414 2.53 10.54 17.05
N GLU A 415 2.52 10.82 15.74
CA GLU A 415 1.29 10.97 14.97
C GLU A 415 0.62 9.64 14.62
N ALA A 416 1.41 8.58 14.30
CA ALA A 416 0.89 7.32 13.79
C ALA A 416 0.77 6.20 14.82
N TYR A 417 1.50 6.30 15.93
CA TYR A 417 1.56 5.25 16.95
C TYR A 417 1.27 5.77 18.37
N GLY A 418 1.11 7.08 18.54
CA GLY A 418 0.88 7.69 19.86
C GLY A 418 2.09 7.58 20.80
N VAL A 419 3.30 7.43 20.27
CA VAL A 419 4.53 7.25 21.05
C VAL A 419 5.38 8.51 20.95
N PRO A 420 5.60 9.26 22.06
CA PRO A 420 6.42 10.47 22.07
C PRO A 420 7.92 10.13 21.88
N GLU A 421 8.71 11.13 21.47
CA GLU A 421 10.14 10.99 21.21
C GLU A 421 10.91 10.31 22.34
N SER A 422 10.61 10.65 23.61
CA SER A 422 11.27 10.06 24.78
C SER A 422 11.09 8.55 24.94
N ARG A 423 10.22 7.94 24.16
CA ARG A 423 9.90 6.49 24.15
C ARG A 423 10.20 5.83 22.81
N VAL A 424 10.86 6.54 21.89
CA VAL A 424 11.45 5.96 20.69
C VAL A 424 12.85 5.47 21.04
N ILE A 425 13.08 4.17 20.89
CA ILE A 425 14.29 3.48 21.32
C ILE A 425 15.11 3.07 20.11
N GLU A 426 16.39 3.40 20.08
CA GLU A 426 17.31 2.90 19.05
C GLU A 426 17.98 1.60 19.54
N LYS A 427 17.87 0.53 18.73
CA LYS A 427 18.56 -0.73 19.02
C LYS A 427 20.02 -0.66 18.60
N ASP A 428 20.86 -1.47 19.24
CA ASP A 428 22.26 -1.65 18.84
C ASP A 428 22.37 -1.89 17.32
N GLY A 429 23.22 -1.11 16.65
CA GLY A 429 23.42 -1.16 15.21
C GLY A 429 22.51 -0.22 14.37
N PHE A 430 21.51 0.45 14.99
CA PHE A 430 20.69 1.44 14.27
C PHE A 430 21.55 2.60 13.75
N ASP A 431 22.37 3.21 14.60
CA ASP A 431 23.30 4.28 14.23
C ASP A 431 24.24 3.90 13.08
N ALA A 432 24.81 2.69 13.16
CA ALA A 432 25.69 2.19 12.11
C ALA A 432 24.93 2.04 10.77
N SER A 433 23.69 1.56 10.80
CA SER A 433 22.87 1.42 9.59
C SER A 433 22.43 2.78 9.03
N LEU A 434 22.13 3.75 9.89
CA LEU A 434 21.80 5.12 9.52
C LEU A 434 22.99 5.80 8.83
N THR A 435 24.16 5.74 9.47
CA THR A 435 25.41 6.31 8.91
C THR A 435 25.73 5.69 7.55
N ALA A 436 25.66 4.34 7.43
CA ALA A 436 25.87 3.66 6.17
C ALA A 436 24.89 4.07 5.07
N ALA A 437 23.62 4.27 5.42
CA ALA A 437 22.59 4.73 4.48
C ALA A 437 22.85 6.18 4.01
N GLN A 438 23.26 7.07 4.92
CA GLN A 438 23.62 8.46 4.61
C GLN A 438 24.87 8.52 3.73
N ASP A 439 25.90 7.76 4.06
CA ASP A 439 27.14 7.70 3.27
C ASP A 439 26.89 7.16 1.87
N LEU A 440 26.03 6.13 1.74
CA LEU A 440 25.61 5.59 0.46
C LEU A 440 24.92 6.65 -0.41
N CYS A 441 23.97 7.39 0.18
CA CYS A 441 23.26 8.46 -0.51
C CYS A 441 24.20 9.61 -0.91
N ASN A 442 25.03 10.08 0.03
CA ASN A 442 25.99 11.15 -0.23
C ASN A 442 26.92 10.80 -1.41
N LYS A 443 27.49 9.59 -1.41
CA LYS A 443 28.35 9.10 -2.50
C LYS A 443 27.58 8.93 -3.82
N ALA A 444 26.27 8.58 -3.74
CA ALA A 444 25.42 8.45 -4.91
C ALA A 444 24.86 9.79 -5.43
N GLY A 445 25.14 10.91 -4.75
CA GLY A 445 24.56 12.22 -5.07
C GLY A 445 23.04 12.27 -4.84
N VAL A 446 22.54 11.51 -3.85
CA VAL A 446 21.13 11.49 -3.44
C VAL A 446 20.99 12.30 -2.15
N ASP A 447 20.08 13.26 -2.13
CA ASP A 447 19.74 13.99 -0.92
C ASP A 447 18.92 13.07 0.01
N PHE A 448 19.58 12.56 1.06
CA PHE A 448 18.99 11.63 2.02
C PHE A 448 17.77 12.20 2.75
N ASP A 449 17.79 13.49 3.07
CA ASP A 449 16.71 14.15 3.82
C ASP A 449 15.49 14.46 2.93
N SER A 450 15.64 14.39 1.62
CA SER A 450 14.52 14.48 0.66
C SER A 450 13.78 13.15 0.44
N LEU A 451 14.31 12.00 0.88
CA LEU A 451 13.65 10.69 0.72
C LEU A 451 12.39 10.59 1.58
N ALA A 452 11.33 10.02 1.03
CA ALA A 452 10.10 9.76 1.78
C ALA A 452 10.30 8.65 2.81
N LEU A 453 9.80 8.84 4.05
CA LEU A 453 9.98 7.88 5.14
C LEU A 453 8.93 6.77 5.11
N VAL A 454 9.35 5.53 5.00
CA VAL A 454 8.52 4.32 5.12
C VAL A 454 8.85 3.56 6.41
N ALA A 455 7.88 3.41 7.30
CA ALA A 455 8.00 2.53 8.45
C ALA A 455 7.69 1.09 8.05
N VAL A 456 8.61 0.17 8.37
CA VAL A 456 8.46 -1.27 8.19
C VAL A 456 8.19 -1.91 9.55
N LYS A 457 7.01 -2.49 9.73
CA LYS A 457 6.58 -3.04 11.03
C LYS A 457 5.63 -4.22 10.87
N SER A 458 5.43 -4.97 11.95
CA SER A 458 4.35 -5.97 12.01
C SER A 458 2.98 -5.30 11.77
N PRO A 459 2.08 -5.91 10.99
CA PRO A 459 0.73 -5.38 10.86
C PRO A 459 -0.12 -5.57 12.13
N ALA A 460 0.28 -6.43 13.06
CA ALA A 460 -0.52 -6.84 14.21
C ALA A 460 -0.26 -6.03 15.49
N THR A 461 0.61 -5.03 15.44
CA THR A 461 0.92 -4.17 16.59
C THR A 461 1.21 -2.76 16.13
N MET A 462 0.81 -1.75 16.90
CA MET A 462 1.17 -0.35 16.69
C MET A 462 2.51 0.00 17.35
N THR A 463 2.76 -0.60 18.52
CA THR A 463 3.94 -0.36 19.37
C THR A 463 4.68 -1.68 19.60
N ASP A 464 5.75 -1.66 20.36
CA ASP A 464 6.48 -2.88 20.73
C ASP A 464 5.62 -3.82 21.58
N ASP A 465 4.77 -3.26 22.45
CA ASP A 465 3.75 -3.95 23.24
C ASP A 465 2.50 -3.07 23.39
N ASP A 466 1.45 -3.42 22.67
CA ASP A 466 0.17 -2.70 22.69
C ASP A 466 -0.64 -2.93 23.98
N HIS A 467 -0.32 -3.98 24.77
CA HIS A 467 -0.91 -4.24 26.09
C HIS A 467 -0.23 -3.45 27.21
N ALA A 468 0.93 -2.84 26.93
CA ALA A 468 1.59 -2.00 27.91
C ALA A 468 0.75 -0.77 28.26
N PRO A 469 0.82 -0.25 29.49
CA PRO A 469 0.23 1.04 29.86
C PRO A 469 0.67 2.15 28.89
N GLU A 470 -0.20 3.12 28.66
CA GLU A 470 0.02 4.17 27.66
C GLU A 470 1.35 4.93 27.86
N ASP A 471 1.71 5.18 29.13
CA ASP A 471 2.93 5.87 29.53
C ASP A 471 4.22 5.04 29.40
N SER A 472 4.11 3.74 29.10
CA SER A 472 5.24 2.82 28.94
C SER A 472 5.37 2.21 27.54
N ARG A 473 4.44 2.49 26.62
CA ARG A 473 4.52 2.00 25.23
C ARG A 473 5.72 2.60 24.52
N THR A 474 6.46 1.77 23.81
CA THR A 474 7.68 2.13 23.08
C THR A 474 7.61 1.74 21.61
N VAL A 475 8.45 2.35 20.79
CA VAL A 475 8.76 1.91 19.43
C VAL A 475 10.26 1.81 19.32
N THR A 476 10.76 0.62 18.97
CA THR A 476 12.19 0.35 18.84
C THR A 476 12.63 0.34 17.38
N LEU A 477 13.65 1.12 17.05
CA LEU A 477 14.25 1.24 15.72
C LEU A 477 15.37 0.22 15.55
N LYS A 478 15.39 -0.52 14.41
CA LYS A 478 16.38 -1.59 14.17
C LYS A 478 17.38 -1.27 13.08
N LYS A 479 16.92 -0.80 11.94
CA LYS A 479 17.73 -0.70 10.72
C LYS A 479 17.15 0.33 9.78
N VAL A 480 18.04 0.99 9.03
CA VAL A 480 17.71 1.89 7.92
C VAL A 480 18.12 1.24 6.61
N GLU A 481 17.26 1.31 5.60
CA GLU A 481 17.53 0.87 4.23
C GLU A 481 17.09 1.97 3.24
N VAL A 482 17.81 2.11 2.12
CA VAL A 482 17.54 3.13 1.11
C VAL A 482 17.07 2.49 -0.18
N HIS A 483 15.99 3.02 -0.74
CA HIS A 483 15.49 2.73 -2.08
C HIS A 483 15.55 4.04 -2.90
N ALA A 484 16.75 4.31 -3.42
CA ALA A 484 17.09 5.59 -4.02
C ALA A 484 16.26 5.90 -5.27
N GLY A 485 16.00 4.90 -6.12
CA GLY A 485 15.16 5.04 -7.30
C GLY A 485 13.69 5.32 -6.96
N ALA A 486 13.17 4.68 -5.93
CA ALA A 486 11.82 4.97 -5.42
C ALA A 486 11.74 6.32 -4.68
N GLY A 487 12.88 6.90 -4.29
CA GLY A 487 12.91 8.11 -3.47
C GLY A 487 12.46 7.88 -2.04
N VAL A 488 12.82 6.71 -1.47
CA VAL A 488 12.31 6.24 -0.18
C VAL A 488 13.45 5.83 0.75
N VAL A 489 13.34 6.19 2.04
CA VAL A 489 14.12 5.62 3.13
C VAL A 489 13.20 4.75 3.99
N GLN A 490 13.57 3.49 4.22
CA GLN A 490 12.83 2.54 5.04
C GLN A 490 13.47 2.42 6.41
N VAL A 491 12.63 2.43 7.46
CA VAL A 491 13.06 2.20 8.84
C VAL A 491 12.36 0.96 9.38
N ASN A 492 13.15 -0.05 9.74
CA ASN A 492 12.66 -1.28 10.30
C ASN A 492 12.47 -1.16 11.81
N LEU A 493 11.24 -1.41 12.26
CA LEU A 493 10.86 -1.37 13.68
C LEU A 493 10.97 -2.77 14.30
N THR A 494 11.03 -2.88 15.62
CA THR A 494 11.18 -4.15 16.37
C THR A 494 10.11 -5.17 16.05
N SER A 495 8.90 -4.71 15.85
CA SER A 495 7.78 -5.54 15.44
C SER A 495 7.82 -5.92 13.95
N SER A 496 8.86 -5.50 13.19
CA SER A 496 8.95 -5.77 11.76
C SER A 496 9.15 -7.27 11.49
N LEU A 497 8.61 -7.72 10.35
CA LEU A 497 8.91 -9.05 9.83
C LEU A 497 10.39 -9.10 9.42
N THR A 498 11.14 -10.02 10.04
CA THR A 498 12.56 -10.23 9.72
C THR A 498 12.78 -11.08 8.48
N THR A 499 11.74 -11.75 8.00
CA THR A 499 11.81 -12.67 6.86
C THR A 499 10.79 -12.25 5.81
N PRO A 500 11.23 -11.63 4.71
CA PRO A 500 10.33 -11.17 3.65
C PRO A 500 9.69 -12.32 2.86
N MET A 501 10.16 -13.56 3.05
CA MET A 501 9.60 -14.75 2.43
C MET A 501 8.83 -15.57 3.48
N PRO A 502 7.49 -15.45 3.58
CA PRO A 502 6.68 -16.17 4.55
C PRO A 502 6.71 -17.69 4.29
N LYS A 503 6.32 -18.45 5.32
CA LYS A 503 6.07 -19.89 5.14
C LYS A 503 4.75 -20.08 4.42
N ILE A 504 4.71 -20.99 3.45
CA ILE A 504 3.46 -21.62 3.06
C ILE A 504 3.07 -22.53 4.23
N VAL A 505 1.88 -22.31 4.78
CA VAL A 505 1.34 -23.08 5.92
C VAL A 505 0.74 -24.38 5.39
#